data_a98a7daa1444be2d940a400fce48894d
#
_entry.id   a98a7daa1444be2d940a400fce48894d
#
_cell.length_a   1.000
_cell.length_b   1.000
_cell.length_c   1.000
_cell.angle_alpha   90.00
_cell.angle_beta   90.00
_cell.angle_gamma   90.00
#
_symmetry.space_group_name_H-M   'P 1'
#
loop_
_entity.id
_entity.type
_entity.pdbx_description
1 polymer ?
#
loop_
_entity_poly.entity_id
_entity_poly.type
_entity_poly.pdbx_seq_one_letter_code
_entity_poly.pdbx_strand_id
1 'polypeptide(L)'
;QALTRRVIRYHRSSATEQFDSMTSLMADRSLQPTSIFVQRWQPDVLQQTDGAGSVQSKHQHSTNYDNQSLSLEEAWHFSPAWMQDLNGEDGATSASNQQIEKFNQNLSAYYDAQSKQFIAKTTVRDTQVGYWFELNEHPEIDQHESTDKEFLIIGKNYYNQNNLPKDLNQQIQTLLQQSDWQASNTDERQANQLILQRRYIPTTPAYNPQTHSPVAHPQRAKVVGPEGEEIYVDEWGRIKVRFLFTRSDDHSHDGGAGTNNNDTDSAWIDVLTPWAGEGYGARFLPRIGEIVVIDFFNGDIDRPFVMGRIHEAQRHPTKFDNKGKLPDTKKLSGIRSKEVSGSGFGQLRFDDTPGQISTQLQSSHGASQLNLGKLSHPKDKAESEDRGEGFELRTDQWGALRAGQGLLVSTHKQDNAKGDHLDAEVAKKQLEGSQTNSKALSDIAKNQKTDE
;
A
#
# COMPACT_ATOMS: atom_id res chain seq x y z
N GLN A 1 -6.46 18.87 33.04
CA GLN A 1 -7.11 18.92 34.36
C GLN A 1 -6.11 19.35 35.41
N ALA A 2 -6.52 20.13 36.43
CA ALA A 2 -5.66 20.49 37.54
C ALA A 2 -5.46 19.30 38.51
N LEU A 3 -4.31 19.21 39.16
CA LEU A 3 -4.11 18.30 40.29
C LEU A 3 -5.12 18.62 41.41
N THR A 4 -5.44 17.65 42.24
CA THR A 4 -6.27 17.86 43.47
C THR A 4 -5.60 18.90 44.35
N ARG A 5 -4.29 18.83 44.51
CA ARG A 5 -3.49 19.87 45.14
C ARG A 5 -3.05 20.83 44.03
N ARG A 6 -3.87 21.85 43.75
CA ARG A 6 -3.59 22.80 42.65
C ARG A 6 -2.31 23.62 42.84
N VAL A 7 -1.92 23.91 44.09
CA VAL A 7 -0.72 24.71 44.41
C VAL A 7 0.32 23.84 45.08
N ILE A 8 1.53 23.81 44.55
CA ILE A 8 2.69 23.15 45.10
C ILE A 8 3.67 24.23 45.54
N ARG A 9 4.16 24.14 46.79
CA ARG A 9 5.16 25.06 47.34
C ARG A 9 6.57 24.58 46.95
N TYR A 10 7.45 25.53 46.73
CA TYR A 10 8.88 25.26 46.57
C TYR A 10 9.61 25.44 47.90
N HIS A 11 10.39 24.42 48.30
CA HIS A 11 11.22 24.46 49.48
C HIS A 11 12.46 23.59 49.29
N ARG A 12 13.66 24.19 49.43
CA ARG A 12 14.94 23.52 49.15
C ARG A 12 15.25 22.34 50.10
N SER A 13 14.71 22.33 51.30
CA SER A 13 15.03 21.32 52.32
C SER A 13 13.79 20.59 52.77
N SER A 14 13.65 19.32 52.38
CA SER A 14 12.56 18.45 52.83
C SER A 14 12.62 18.13 54.33
N ALA A 15 13.79 18.29 54.97
CA ALA A 15 13.95 17.98 56.40
C ALA A 15 13.31 18.99 57.35
N THR A 16 13.06 20.21 56.90
CA THR A 16 12.44 21.29 57.69
C THR A 16 11.01 21.65 57.25
N GLU A 17 10.53 21.02 56.16
CA GLU A 17 9.21 21.26 55.62
C GLU A 17 8.20 20.25 56.22
N GLN A 18 7.04 20.75 56.69
CA GLN A 18 5.97 19.92 57.25
C GLN A 18 5.05 19.30 56.16
N PHE A 19 5.09 19.86 54.97
CA PHE A 19 4.23 19.43 53.87
C PHE A 19 5.06 18.95 52.67
N ASP A 20 4.48 18.06 51.86
CA ASP A 20 5.08 17.67 50.60
C ASP A 20 5.27 18.89 49.70
N SER A 21 6.48 19.08 49.16
CA SER A 21 6.91 20.27 48.43
C SER A 21 7.78 19.91 47.23
N MET A 22 8.03 20.86 46.38
CA MET A 22 9.05 20.77 45.34
C MET A 22 10.40 21.20 45.90
N THR A 23 11.43 20.35 45.81
CA THR A 23 12.72 20.61 46.36
C THR A 23 13.75 21.13 45.38
N SER A 24 13.54 20.87 44.09
CA SER A 24 14.39 21.46 43.04
C SER A 24 13.57 21.65 41.75
N LEU A 25 13.91 22.70 41.03
CA LEU A 25 13.42 22.99 39.69
C LEU A 25 14.58 23.48 38.84
N MET A 26 14.81 22.83 37.71
CA MET A 26 15.86 23.16 36.76
C MET A 26 15.26 23.30 35.38
N ALA A 27 15.55 24.40 34.68
CA ALA A 27 15.22 24.52 33.27
C ALA A 27 16.20 23.71 32.44
N ASP A 28 15.66 22.83 31.62
CA ASP A 28 16.41 22.02 30.64
C ASP A 28 16.12 22.57 29.24
N ARG A 29 17.19 22.88 28.51
CA ARG A 29 17.09 23.40 27.14
C ARG A 29 17.85 22.49 26.20
N SER A 30 17.18 22.11 25.12
CA SER A 30 17.78 21.32 24.06
C SER A 30 17.73 22.08 22.72
N LEU A 31 18.78 21.91 21.94
CA LEU A 31 18.81 22.46 20.58
C LEU A 31 17.83 21.69 19.72
N GLN A 32 16.93 22.43 19.06
CA GLN A 32 15.91 21.89 18.18
C GLN A 32 15.98 22.59 16.82
N PRO A 33 15.51 21.95 15.72
CA PRO A 33 15.39 22.61 14.43
C PRO A 33 14.58 23.90 14.53
N THR A 34 15.01 24.94 13.81
CA THR A 34 14.35 26.26 13.78
C THR A 34 13.52 26.47 12.52
N SER A 35 13.69 25.62 11.53
CA SER A 35 12.87 25.59 10.32
C SER A 35 12.41 24.15 10.01
N ILE A 36 11.31 24.03 9.29
CA ILE A 36 10.72 22.76 8.91
C ILE A 36 10.39 22.81 7.43
N PHE A 37 10.76 21.77 6.71
CA PHE A 37 10.40 21.57 5.32
C PHE A 37 9.70 20.21 5.17
N VAL A 38 8.48 20.24 4.67
CA VAL A 38 7.66 19.04 4.44
C VAL A 38 7.44 18.85 2.95
N GLN A 39 7.77 17.68 2.45
CA GLN A 39 7.48 17.28 1.08
C GLN A 39 6.43 16.17 1.07
N ARG A 40 5.56 16.22 0.08
CA ARG A 40 4.54 15.21 -0.16
C ARG A 40 4.44 14.92 -1.64
N TRP A 41 4.46 13.65 -1.99
CA TRP A 41 4.23 13.19 -3.35
C TRP A 41 2.73 13.01 -3.61
N GLN A 42 2.24 13.58 -4.71
CA GLN A 42 0.87 13.39 -5.19
C GLN A 42 0.90 12.48 -6.42
N PRO A 43 0.51 11.20 -6.30
CA PRO A 43 0.63 10.23 -7.38
C PRO A 43 -0.25 10.58 -8.59
N ASP A 44 -1.42 11.15 -8.39
CA ASP A 44 -2.40 11.40 -9.47
C ASP A 44 -1.97 12.53 -10.41
N VAL A 45 -1.24 13.52 -9.92
CA VAL A 45 -0.74 14.64 -10.73
C VAL A 45 0.75 14.54 -11.01
N LEU A 46 1.43 13.52 -10.49
CA LEU A 46 2.88 13.31 -10.60
C LEU A 46 3.69 14.56 -10.19
N GLN A 47 3.20 15.28 -9.19
CA GLN A 47 3.79 16.50 -8.67
C GLN A 47 4.14 16.35 -7.20
N GLN A 48 5.11 17.13 -6.79
CA GLN A 48 5.52 17.29 -5.42
C GLN A 48 4.87 18.55 -4.86
N THR A 49 4.26 18.43 -3.67
CA THR A 49 3.74 19.57 -2.93
C THR A 49 4.65 19.80 -1.74
N ASP A 50 5.08 21.03 -1.57
CA ASP A 50 6.01 21.45 -0.53
C ASP A 50 5.33 22.38 0.46
N GLY A 51 5.73 22.28 1.72
CA GLY A 51 5.37 23.21 2.77
C GLY A 51 6.60 23.54 3.59
N ALA A 52 6.89 24.83 3.73
CA ALA A 52 7.98 25.32 4.57
C ALA A 52 7.42 26.20 5.69
N GLY A 53 8.07 26.17 6.86
CA GLY A 53 7.70 26.98 7.99
C GLY A 53 8.86 27.18 8.95
N SER A 54 8.80 28.27 9.72
CA SER A 54 9.71 28.51 10.84
C SER A 54 9.07 28.03 12.15
N VAL A 55 9.89 27.45 13.02
CA VAL A 55 9.47 27.12 14.39
C VAL A 55 9.39 28.40 15.19
N GLN A 56 8.18 28.86 15.48
CA GLN A 56 7.94 30.03 16.31
C GLN A 56 7.81 29.62 17.77
N SER A 57 8.75 30.10 18.60
CA SER A 57 8.72 29.81 20.03
C SER A 57 7.56 30.45 20.73
N LYS A 58 6.80 29.70 21.49
CA LYS A 58 5.77 30.14 22.41
C LYS A 58 6.32 30.32 23.85
N HIS A 59 7.56 29.90 24.08
CA HIS A 59 8.20 30.07 25.38
C HIS A 59 8.51 31.58 25.61
N GLN A 60 8.12 32.06 26.77
CA GLN A 60 8.50 33.39 27.21
C GLN A 60 9.89 33.35 27.84
N HIS A 61 10.88 33.87 27.12
CA HIS A 61 12.26 34.06 27.60
C HIS A 61 12.87 35.21 26.84
N SER A 62 14.00 35.73 27.33
CA SER A 62 14.67 36.83 26.65
C SER A 62 15.16 36.42 25.26
N THR A 63 15.12 37.34 24.32
CA THR A 63 15.56 37.15 22.92
C THR A 63 16.99 36.61 22.78
N ASN A 64 17.84 36.85 23.78
CA ASN A 64 19.23 36.39 23.80
C ASN A 64 19.35 34.86 24.06
N TYR A 65 18.27 34.20 24.44
CA TYR A 65 18.24 32.76 24.77
C TYR A 65 17.15 32.03 23.98
N ASP A 66 16.68 32.65 22.94
CA ASP A 66 15.67 32.07 22.06
C ASP A 66 16.30 31.05 21.12
N ASN A 67 15.73 29.87 21.04
CA ASN A 67 16.17 28.84 20.10
C ASN A 67 16.03 29.36 18.64
N GLN A 68 15.02 30.14 18.37
CA GLN A 68 14.76 30.73 17.04
C GLN A 68 15.89 31.64 16.54
N SER A 69 16.56 32.37 17.45
CA SER A 69 17.68 33.27 17.11
C SER A 69 18.94 32.54 16.67
N LEU A 70 19.03 31.22 16.92
CA LEU A 70 20.21 30.42 16.62
C LEU A 70 20.30 29.97 15.16
N SER A 71 19.24 30.12 14.37
CA SER A 71 19.20 29.71 12.95
C SER A 71 19.76 28.30 12.73
N LEU A 72 19.27 27.34 13.51
CA LEU A 72 19.70 25.95 13.45
C LEU A 72 19.15 25.22 12.23
N GLU A 73 19.59 23.98 12.05
CA GLU A 73 19.24 23.13 10.92
C GLU A 73 17.74 23.07 10.62
N GLU A 74 17.44 22.88 9.34
CA GLU A 74 16.11 22.60 8.85
C GLU A 74 15.75 21.14 9.07
N ALA A 75 14.60 20.90 9.66
CA ALA A 75 14.04 19.53 9.76
C ALA A 75 13.29 19.19 8.46
N TRP A 76 13.78 18.18 7.77
CA TRP A 76 13.19 17.70 6.52
C TRP A 76 12.32 16.48 6.76
N HIS A 77 11.06 16.53 6.34
CA HIS A 77 10.12 15.44 6.51
C HIS A 77 9.41 15.13 5.20
N PHE A 78 9.25 13.82 4.93
CA PHE A 78 8.31 13.36 3.93
C PHE A 78 6.99 13.06 4.60
N SER A 79 5.93 13.76 4.18
CA SER A 79 4.58 13.41 4.59
C SER A 79 4.13 12.18 3.81
N PRO A 80 3.59 11.14 4.45
CA PRO A 80 2.95 10.04 3.75
C PRO A 80 1.77 10.55 2.91
N ALA A 81 1.45 9.85 1.82
CA ALA A 81 0.22 10.11 1.09
C ALA A 81 -0.97 9.85 2.03
N TRP A 82 -1.90 10.80 2.09
CA TRP A 82 -3.10 10.63 2.90
C TRP A 82 -4.10 9.71 2.20
N MET A 83 -4.91 8.99 2.95
CA MET A 83 -5.99 8.15 2.41
C MET A 83 -6.90 8.89 1.43
N GLN A 84 -7.13 10.19 1.67
CA GLN A 84 -7.91 11.06 0.80
C GLN A 84 -7.27 11.25 -0.58
N ASP A 85 -5.95 11.29 -0.66
CA ASP A 85 -5.24 11.39 -1.95
C ASP A 85 -5.44 10.13 -2.79
N LEU A 86 -5.60 8.97 -2.13
CA LEU A 86 -5.83 7.69 -2.77
C LEU A 86 -7.28 7.52 -3.27
N ASN A 87 -8.20 8.33 -2.79
CA ASN A 87 -9.59 8.32 -3.25
C ASN A 87 -9.83 9.11 -4.55
N GLY A 88 -8.86 9.88 -5.00
CA GLY A 88 -9.03 10.77 -6.16
C GLY A 88 -9.99 11.95 -5.91
N GLU A 89 -10.46 12.12 -4.66
CA GLU A 89 -11.38 13.19 -4.29
C GLU A 89 -10.66 14.53 -4.09
N ASP A 90 -9.38 14.48 -3.78
CA ASP A 90 -8.51 15.64 -3.62
C ASP A 90 -7.55 15.75 -4.81
N GLY A 91 -8.04 16.20 -5.96
CA GLY A 91 -7.17 16.82 -6.94
C GLY A 91 -6.37 17.96 -6.28
N ALA A 92 -5.35 18.51 -6.94
CA ALA A 92 -4.43 19.55 -6.45
C ALA A 92 -5.13 20.81 -5.87
N THR A 93 -6.10 20.62 -4.99
CA THR A 93 -6.96 21.62 -4.38
C THR A 93 -6.42 22.05 -3.03
N SER A 94 -6.95 23.16 -2.54
CA SER A 94 -6.64 23.79 -1.25
C SER A 94 -6.67 22.83 -0.04
N ALA A 95 -7.36 21.71 -0.10
CA ALA A 95 -7.41 20.72 0.97
C ALA A 95 -6.05 20.05 1.23
N SER A 96 -5.29 19.75 0.19
CA SER A 96 -3.96 19.15 0.32
C SER A 96 -2.96 20.12 1.00
N ASN A 97 -3.06 21.40 0.71
CA ASN A 97 -2.24 22.42 1.35
C ASN A 97 -2.58 22.60 2.83
N GLN A 98 -3.86 22.50 3.22
CA GLN A 98 -4.27 22.59 4.62
C GLN A 98 -3.72 21.45 5.46
N GLN A 99 -3.63 20.24 4.92
CA GLN A 99 -3.08 19.08 5.62
C GLN A 99 -1.56 19.23 5.83
N ILE A 100 -0.82 19.66 4.81
CA ILE A 100 0.62 19.96 4.94
C ILE A 100 0.84 21.08 5.96
N GLU A 101 0.03 22.11 5.93
CA GLU A 101 0.11 23.22 6.88
C GLU A 101 -0.16 22.74 8.31
N LYS A 102 -1.20 21.93 8.53
CA LYS A 102 -1.49 21.34 9.84
C LYS A 102 -0.36 20.44 10.34
N PHE A 103 0.22 19.63 9.45
CA PHE A 103 1.37 18.79 9.79
C PHE A 103 2.58 19.64 10.17
N ASN A 104 2.86 20.67 9.41
CA ASN A 104 3.93 21.64 9.69
C ASN A 104 3.73 22.37 11.02
N GLN A 105 2.50 22.79 11.32
CA GLN A 105 2.14 23.40 12.62
C GLN A 105 2.35 22.44 13.79
N ASN A 106 1.97 21.17 13.63
CA ASN A 106 2.18 20.14 14.66
C ASN A 106 3.66 19.88 14.92
N LEU A 107 4.47 19.77 13.87
CA LEU A 107 5.92 19.60 14.00
C LEU A 107 6.57 20.82 14.64
N SER A 108 6.17 22.03 14.25
CA SER A 108 6.63 23.26 14.87
C SER A 108 6.32 23.30 16.37
N ALA A 109 5.08 22.95 16.76
CA ALA A 109 4.70 22.88 18.16
C ALA A 109 5.46 21.79 18.92
N TYR A 110 5.77 20.67 18.29
CA TYR A 110 6.57 19.59 18.88
C TYR A 110 8.00 20.07 19.16
N TYR A 111 8.69 20.63 18.16
CA TYR A 111 10.06 21.12 18.34
C TYR A 111 10.14 22.28 19.34
N ASP A 112 9.18 23.20 19.34
CA ASP A 112 9.11 24.27 20.33
C ASP A 112 8.96 23.66 21.75
N ALA A 113 8.03 22.73 21.97
CA ALA A 113 7.83 22.07 23.27
C ALA A 113 9.11 21.35 23.75
N GLN A 114 9.88 20.73 22.83
CA GLN A 114 11.14 20.05 23.18
C GLN A 114 12.29 21.03 23.45
N SER A 115 12.24 22.26 22.97
CA SER A 115 13.33 23.21 23.12
C SER A 115 13.54 23.67 24.56
N LYS A 116 12.48 23.63 25.40
CA LYS A 116 12.54 24.02 26.81
C LYS A 116 11.57 23.21 27.67
N GLN A 117 12.14 22.43 28.58
CA GLN A 117 11.41 21.67 29.59
C GLN A 117 11.96 22.02 30.97
N PHE A 118 11.34 21.50 32.01
CA PHE A 118 11.82 21.64 33.39
C PHE A 118 11.90 20.27 34.03
N ILE A 119 13.00 20.03 34.74
CA ILE A 119 13.19 18.85 35.56
C ILE A 119 13.04 19.26 37.02
N ALA A 120 12.10 18.64 37.70
CA ALA A 120 11.82 18.95 39.10
C ALA A 120 11.94 17.70 39.96
N LYS A 121 12.41 17.89 41.22
CA LYS A 121 12.31 16.88 42.28
C LYS A 121 11.25 17.31 43.27
N THR A 122 10.43 16.36 43.71
CA THR A 122 9.33 16.65 44.63
C THR A 122 9.02 15.47 45.54
N THR A 123 8.56 15.76 46.74
CA THR A 123 8.01 14.78 47.70
C THR A 123 6.49 14.62 47.52
N VAL A 124 5.83 15.41 46.68
CA VAL A 124 4.40 15.36 46.44
C VAL A 124 4.03 14.03 45.80
N ARG A 125 3.19 13.25 46.48
CA ARG A 125 2.86 11.86 46.11
C ARG A 125 1.75 11.72 45.07
N ASP A 126 0.81 12.65 45.07
CA ASP A 126 -0.39 12.65 44.22
C ASP A 126 -0.19 13.30 42.84
N THR A 127 1.09 13.48 42.42
CA THR A 127 1.41 13.97 41.08
C THR A 127 1.07 12.95 40.00
N GLN A 128 0.40 13.39 38.93
CA GLN A 128 -0.02 12.54 37.81
C GLN A 128 0.36 13.17 36.48
N VAL A 129 0.84 12.38 35.53
CA VAL A 129 1.12 12.84 34.15
C VAL A 129 -0.19 13.27 33.48
N GLY A 130 -0.15 14.37 32.73
CA GLY A 130 -1.32 14.98 32.09
C GLY A 130 -2.07 15.99 32.97
N TYR A 131 -1.68 16.13 34.23
CA TYR A 131 -2.26 17.11 35.16
C TYR A 131 -1.32 18.30 35.33
N TRP A 132 -1.87 19.46 35.66
CA TRP A 132 -1.12 20.67 35.88
C TRP A 132 -1.27 21.20 37.32
N PHE A 133 -0.29 21.99 37.76
CA PHE A 133 -0.27 22.64 39.05
C PHE A 133 0.35 24.05 38.93
N GLU A 134 0.14 24.89 39.93
CA GLU A 134 0.78 26.19 40.14
C GLU A 134 1.92 26.04 41.13
N LEU A 135 3.11 26.60 40.79
CA LEU A 135 4.25 26.58 41.67
C LEU A 135 4.35 27.94 42.37
N ASN A 136 4.45 27.92 43.72
CA ASN A 136 4.58 29.11 44.54
C ASN A 136 5.81 29.03 45.47
N GLU A 137 6.23 30.16 46.01
CA GLU A 137 7.37 30.33 46.92
C GLU A 137 8.73 29.98 46.24
N HIS A 138 8.80 30.04 44.93
CA HIS A 138 10.06 29.90 44.22
C HIS A 138 10.68 31.29 43.93
N PRO A 139 11.94 31.53 44.30
CA PRO A 139 12.57 32.89 44.26
C PRO A 139 12.48 33.56 42.88
N GLU A 140 12.60 32.78 41.82
CA GLU A 140 12.58 33.26 40.44
C GLU A 140 11.18 33.21 39.82
N ILE A 141 10.46 32.06 39.96
CA ILE A 141 9.18 31.85 39.33
C ILE A 141 8.11 32.81 39.87
N ASP A 142 8.19 33.21 41.12
CA ASP A 142 7.22 34.12 41.72
C ASP A 142 7.28 35.54 41.12
N GLN A 143 8.36 35.89 40.43
CA GLN A 143 8.51 37.14 39.71
C GLN A 143 7.86 37.15 38.33
N HIS A 144 7.42 35.98 37.84
CA HIS A 144 6.77 35.84 36.54
C HIS A 144 5.27 36.09 36.62
N GLU A 145 4.63 36.25 35.46
CA GLU A 145 3.18 36.31 35.32
C GLU A 145 2.50 35.05 35.83
N SER A 146 1.23 35.13 36.22
CA SER A 146 0.51 34.01 36.82
C SER A 146 0.43 32.78 35.90
N THR A 147 0.32 32.99 34.60
CA THR A 147 0.33 31.93 33.60
C THR A 147 1.65 31.18 33.51
N ASP A 148 2.75 31.84 33.83
CA ASP A 148 4.10 31.26 33.82
C ASP A 148 4.43 30.44 35.08
N LYS A 149 3.58 30.55 36.11
CA LYS A 149 3.65 29.71 37.31
C LYS A 149 2.96 28.38 37.17
N GLU A 150 2.17 28.18 36.09
CA GLU A 150 1.43 26.95 35.81
C GLU A 150 2.28 25.95 35.02
N PHE A 151 2.45 24.77 35.57
CA PHE A 151 3.23 23.67 34.98
C PHE A 151 2.37 22.44 34.70
N LEU A 152 2.49 21.90 33.50
CA LEU A 152 1.94 20.60 33.11
C LEU A 152 2.97 19.51 33.33
N ILE A 153 2.59 18.42 33.96
CA ILE A 153 3.40 17.24 34.16
C ILE A 153 3.35 16.40 32.89
N ILE A 154 4.47 16.29 32.16
CA ILE A 154 4.57 15.51 30.92
C ILE A 154 5.29 14.17 31.13
N GLY A 155 6.03 14.03 32.22
CA GLY A 155 6.69 12.79 32.57
C GLY A 155 6.91 12.68 34.08
N LYS A 156 6.97 11.47 34.61
CA LYS A 156 7.22 11.18 36.02
C LYS A 156 8.08 9.93 36.14
N ASN A 157 9.22 10.11 36.82
CA ASN A 157 10.01 9.02 37.35
C ASN A 157 9.72 8.89 38.83
N TYR A 158 9.33 7.69 39.26
CA TYR A 158 8.88 7.45 40.60
C TYR A 158 9.85 6.48 41.31
N TYR A 159 10.32 6.86 42.49
CA TYR A 159 11.12 6.03 43.36
C TYR A 159 10.43 5.87 44.73
N ASN A 160 10.28 4.65 45.17
CA ASN A 160 9.70 4.36 46.48
C ASN A 160 10.40 3.16 47.09
N GLN A 161 10.96 3.32 48.30
CA GLN A 161 11.58 2.25 49.06
C GLN A 161 10.57 1.73 50.10
N ASN A 162 10.27 0.43 50.03
CA ASN A 162 9.40 -0.20 50.99
C ASN A 162 10.05 -0.19 52.39
N ASN A 163 9.23 0.07 53.42
CA ASN A 163 9.64 0.09 54.82
C ASN A 163 9.68 -1.33 55.41
N LEU A 164 10.43 -2.23 54.78
CA LEU A 164 10.59 -3.62 55.23
C LEU A 164 11.62 -3.72 56.38
N PRO A 165 11.50 -4.74 57.26
CA PRO A 165 12.51 -5.05 58.29
C PRO A 165 13.89 -5.25 57.65
N LYS A 166 14.95 -4.83 58.38
CA LYS A 166 16.32 -4.86 57.87
C LYS A 166 16.80 -6.27 57.45
N ASP A 167 16.27 -7.30 58.07
CA ASP A 167 16.58 -8.70 57.78
C ASP A 167 16.13 -9.16 56.41
N LEU A 168 15.08 -8.57 55.87
CA LEU A 168 14.55 -8.83 54.52
C LEU A 168 15.28 -8.01 53.45
N ASN A 169 15.95 -6.92 53.82
CA ASN A 169 16.63 -6.06 52.82
C ASN A 169 17.75 -6.79 52.08
N GLN A 170 18.49 -7.70 52.74
CA GLN A 170 19.54 -8.50 52.09
C GLN A 170 18.96 -9.46 51.03
N GLN A 171 17.86 -10.10 51.35
CA GLN A 171 17.19 -11.00 50.39
C GLN A 171 16.61 -10.23 49.20
N ILE A 172 16.05 -9.05 49.45
CA ILE A 172 15.54 -8.18 48.38
C ILE A 172 16.66 -7.67 47.49
N GLN A 173 17.79 -7.25 48.05
CA GLN A 173 18.98 -6.84 47.28
C GLN A 173 19.50 -7.98 46.39
N THR A 174 19.47 -9.21 46.87
CA THR A 174 19.86 -10.39 46.09
C THR A 174 18.88 -10.65 44.95
N LEU A 175 17.55 -10.45 45.17
CA LEU A 175 16.53 -10.59 44.13
C LEU A 175 16.59 -9.45 43.10
N LEU A 176 16.86 -8.22 43.53
CA LEU A 176 17.04 -7.06 42.65
C LEU A 176 18.26 -7.21 41.73
N GLN A 177 19.36 -7.81 42.23
CA GLN A 177 20.55 -8.12 41.43
C GLN A 177 20.29 -9.18 40.34
N GLN A 178 19.26 -10.00 40.50
CA GLN A 178 18.81 -11.00 39.51
C GLN A 178 17.73 -10.49 38.55
N SER A 179 17.28 -9.26 38.73
CA SER A 179 16.24 -8.64 37.90
C SER A 179 16.79 -7.45 37.10
N ASP A 180 16.15 -7.11 36.00
CA ASP A 180 16.48 -5.92 35.21
C ASP A 180 16.08 -4.59 35.89
N TRP A 181 15.69 -4.62 37.15
CA TRP A 181 15.26 -3.46 37.92
C TRP A 181 16.50 -2.70 38.45
N GLN A 182 16.61 -1.44 38.08
CA GLN A 182 17.64 -0.55 38.60
C GLN A 182 17.20 0.01 39.96
N ALA A 183 17.89 -0.37 41.00
CA ALA A 183 17.78 0.27 42.32
C ALA A 183 18.62 1.55 42.31
N SER A 184 18.03 2.72 42.50
CA SER A 184 18.81 3.94 42.72
C SER A 184 19.29 4.00 44.15
N ASN A 185 20.61 4.23 44.36
CA ASN A 185 21.21 4.47 45.67
C ASN A 185 20.86 5.92 46.11
N THR A 186 19.68 6.13 46.62
CA THR A 186 19.32 7.38 47.28
C THR A 186 18.97 7.12 48.72
N ASP A 187 19.44 7.97 49.62
CA ASP A 187 19.04 7.93 51.04
C ASP A 187 17.57 8.35 51.27
N GLU A 188 16.90 8.78 50.24
CA GLU A 188 15.50 9.18 50.26
C GLU A 188 14.60 7.96 50.11
N ARG A 189 13.66 7.78 51.04
CA ARG A 189 12.65 6.67 50.99
C ARG A 189 11.61 6.81 49.91
N GLN A 190 11.39 8.05 49.46
CA GLN A 190 10.45 8.38 48.41
C GLN A 190 10.90 9.65 47.69
N ALA A 191 10.99 9.60 46.40
CA ALA A 191 11.24 10.75 45.57
C ALA A 191 10.51 10.64 44.22
N ASN A 192 10.03 11.73 43.72
CA ASN A 192 9.52 11.86 42.35
C ASN A 192 10.39 12.82 41.59
N GLN A 193 10.79 12.42 40.42
CA GLN A 193 11.34 13.34 39.42
C GLN A 193 10.25 13.60 38.39
N LEU A 194 9.93 14.85 38.17
CA LEU A 194 8.92 15.28 37.20
C LEU A 194 9.62 15.93 36.03
N ILE A 195 9.10 15.66 34.83
CA ILE A 195 9.39 16.40 33.63
C ILE A 195 8.19 17.29 33.37
N LEU A 196 8.43 18.59 33.28
CA LEU A 196 7.40 19.63 33.26
C LEU A 196 7.57 20.52 32.02
N GLN A 197 6.46 21.01 31.52
CA GLN A 197 6.43 22.13 30.58
C GLN A 197 5.48 23.22 31.10
N ARG A 198 5.58 24.44 30.58
CA ARG A 198 4.58 25.47 30.87
C ARG A 198 3.22 25.01 30.33
N ARG A 199 2.16 25.23 31.11
CA ARG A 199 0.81 24.78 30.75
C ARG A 199 0.30 25.32 29.42
N TYR A 200 0.65 26.56 29.06
CA TYR A 200 0.22 27.19 27.82
C TYR A 200 0.96 26.67 26.58
N ILE A 201 2.05 25.93 26.74
CA ILE A 201 2.73 25.31 25.62
C ILE A 201 1.92 24.09 25.13
N PRO A 202 1.55 24.01 23.85
CA PRO A 202 0.82 22.88 23.32
C PRO A 202 1.57 21.56 23.51
N THR A 203 0.89 20.53 23.95
CA THR A 203 1.43 19.19 24.02
C THR A 203 1.17 18.48 22.71
N THR A 204 2.23 18.21 21.96
CA THR A 204 2.18 17.50 20.67
C THR A 204 2.91 16.17 20.81
N PRO A 205 2.35 15.06 20.32
CA PRO A 205 3.03 13.76 20.32
C PRO A 205 4.36 13.83 19.56
N ALA A 206 5.34 13.08 20.02
CA ALA A 206 6.58 12.88 19.29
C ALA A 206 6.28 12.25 17.93
N TYR A 207 6.86 12.82 16.87
CA TYR A 207 6.80 12.23 15.54
C TYR A 207 8.14 11.60 15.18
N ASN A 208 8.16 10.29 15.14
CA ASN A 208 9.29 9.53 14.61
C ASN A 208 8.75 8.47 13.64
N PRO A 209 8.86 8.69 12.33
CA PRO A 209 8.32 7.77 11.34
C PRO A 209 8.94 6.37 11.43
N GLN A 210 10.18 6.25 11.90
CA GLN A 210 10.87 4.95 12.02
C GLN A 210 10.36 4.11 13.21
N THR A 211 9.92 4.74 14.29
CA THR A 211 9.48 4.05 15.50
C THR A 211 7.98 4.03 15.70
N HIS A 212 7.26 4.99 15.13
CA HIS A 212 5.82 5.15 15.34
C HIS A 212 4.96 4.68 14.16
N SER A 213 5.54 4.51 12.97
CA SER A 213 4.84 3.91 11.84
C SER A 213 4.93 2.39 11.93
N PRO A 214 3.82 1.67 12.10
CA PRO A 214 3.85 0.22 12.06
C PRO A 214 4.27 -0.25 10.66
N VAL A 215 5.16 -1.24 10.61
CA VAL A 215 5.54 -1.88 9.35
C VAL A 215 4.46 -2.87 8.96
N ALA A 216 3.77 -2.59 7.86
CA ALA A 216 2.78 -3.50 7.31
C ALA A 216 3.45 -4.55 6.43
N HIS A 217 2.96 -5.78 6.51
CA HIS A 217 3.37 -6.91 5.70
C HIS A 217 2.27 -7.31 4.72
N PRO A 218 2.58 -8.06 3.64
CA PRO A 218 1.59 -8.50 2.68
C PRO A 218 0.37 -9.16 3.32
N GLN A 219 -0.82 -8.75 2.89
CA GLN A 219 -2.11 -9.20 3.39
C GLN A 219 -2.98 -9.71 2.25
N ARG A 220 -3.87 -10.65 2.55
CA ARG A 220 -4.94 -11.03 1.62
C ARG A 220 -6.14 -10.13 1.82
N ALA A 221 -6.75 -9.75 0.72
CA ALA A 221 -7.98 -8.97 0.73
C ALA A 221 -8.94 -9.48 -0.36
N LYS A 222 -10.22 -9.24 -0.16
CA LYS A 222 -11.27 -9.53 -1.13
C LYS A 222 -11.63 -8.26 -1.87
N VAL A 223 -11.71 -8.32 -3.19
CA VAL A 223 -12.20 -7.19 -4.01
C VAL A 223 -13.68 -6.96 -3.72
N VAL A 224 -14.05 -5.71 -3.47
CA VAL A 224 -15.41 -5.29 -3.15
C VAL A 224 -15.87 -4.15 -4.04
N GLY A 225 -17.17 -3.90 -4.07
CA GLY A 225 -17.79 -2.85 -4.84
C GLY A 225 -19.29 -2.73 -4.54
N PRO A 226 -20.01 -1.85 -5.24
CA PRO A 226 -21.45 -1.70 -5.12
C PRO A 226 -22.21 -2.99 -5.45
N GLU A 227 -23.38 -3.14 -4.88
CA GLU A 227 -24.26 -4.28 -5.15
C GLU A 227 -24.67 -4.34 -6.62
N GLY A 228 -24.60 -5.54 -7.20
CA GLY A 228 -24.96 -5.78 -8.61
C GLY A 228 -23.83 -5.58 -9.61
N GLU A 229 -22.71 -5.00 -9.21
CA GLU A 229 -21.53 -4.85 -10.07
C GLU A 229 -20.62 -6.09 -10.02
N GLU A 230 -20.01 -6.42 -11.16
CA GLU A 230 -18.99 -7.49 -11.25
C GLU A 230 -17.57 -6.91 -11.35
N ILE A 231 -17.43 -5.70 -11.91
CA ILE A 231 -16.18 -4.95 -12.03
C ILE A 231 -16.42 -3.53 -11.53
N TYR A 232 -15.67 -3.09 -10.54
CA TYR A 232 -15.76 -1.73 -10.01
C TYR A 232 -14.37 -1.15 -9.92
N VAL A 233 -14.08 -0.16 -10.74
CA VAL A 233 -12.78 0.49 -10.88
C VAL A 233 -12.98 1.97 -11.19
N ASP A 234 -11.96 2.77 -10.87
CA ASP A 234 -11.88 4.16 -11.30
C ASP A 234 -11.18 4.32 -12.66
N GLU A 235 -10.92 5.56 -13.08
CA GLU A 235 -10.26 5.89 -14.34
C GLU A 235 -8.81 5.35 -14.45
N TRP A 236 -8.15 5.13 -13.32
CA TRP A 236 -6.80 4.57 -13.23
C TRP A 236 -6.78 3.04 -13.15
N GLY A 237 -7.94 2.41 -13.07
CA GLY A 237 -8.07 0.96 -12.89
C GLY A 237 -7.81 0.50 -11.46
N ARG A 238 -7.85 1.42 -10.48
CA ARG A 238 -7.76 1.12 -9.04
C ARG A 238 -9.02 0.41 -8.58
N ILE A 239 -8.89 -0.37 -7.52
CA ILE A 239 -9.98 -1.16 -6.95
C ILE A 239 -10.20 -0.84 -5.49
N LYS A 240 -11.32 -1.29 -4.96
CA LYS A 240 -11.61 -1.27 -3.52
C LYS A 240 -11.60 -2.69 -2.96
N VAL A 241 -11.15 -2.82 -1.72
CA VAL A 241 -10.96 -4.12 -1.09
C VAL A 241 -11.51 -4.15 0.33
N ARG A 242 -11.81 -5.36 0.78
CA ARG A 242 -12.06 -5.70 2.17
C ARG A 242 -10.91 -6.58 2.67
N PHE A 243 -10.24 -6.19 3.73
CA PHE A 243 -9.25 -7.04 4.40
C PHE A 243 -9.92 -8.21 5.13
N LEU A 244 -9.32 -9.40 5.09
CA LEU A 244 -9.97 -10.62 5.61
C LEU A 244 -10.10 -10.65 7.14
N PHE A 245 -9.36 -9.81 7.86
CA PHE A 245 -9.46 -9.67 9.31
C PHE A 245 -10.66 -8.80 9.75
N THR A 246 -11.31 -8.07 8.84
CA THR A 246 -12.45 -7.20 9.14
C THR A 246 -13.75 -7.99 9.26
N ARG A 247 -14.61 -7.63 10.22
CA ARG A 247 -15.90 -8.29 10.48
C ARG A 247 -17.04 -7.27 10.56
N SER A 248 -18.22 -7.66 10.08
CA SER A 248 -19.43 -6.81 10.17
C SER A 248 -19.80 -6.45 11.61
N ASP A 249 -19.56 -7.38 12.54
CA ASP A 249 -19.90 -7.19 13.95
C ASP A 249 -19.02 -6.14 14.65
N ASP A 250 -17.85 -5.84 14.09
CA ASP A 250 -16.89 -4.90 14.67
C ASP A 250 -17.30 -3.43 14.51
N HIS A 251 -18.36 -3.12 13.75
CA HIS A 251 -18.95 -1.77 13.70
C HIS A 251 -19.49 -1.27 15.04
N SER A 252 -19.90 -2.18 15.90
CA SER A 252 -20.44 -1.87 17.21
C SER A 252 -19.39 -1.90 18.32
N HIS A 253 -18.13 -2.18 18.02
CA HIS A 253 -17.03 -2.35 18.96
C HIS A 253 -16.03 -1.20 18.87
N ASP A 254 -15.75 -0.50 19.97
CA ASP A 254 -14.72 0.53 20.03
C ASP A 254 -13.32 -0.07 19.67
N GLY A 255 -12.68 0.49 18.66
CA GLY A 255 -11.40 -0.01 18.13
C GLY A 255 -11.49 -1.27 17.27
N GLY A 256 -12.71 -1.74 16.94
CA GLY A 256 -12.91 -2.81 15.97
C GLY A 256 -12.72 -2.35 14.53
N ALA A 257 -12.39 -3.29 13.65
CA ALA A 257 -12.28 -3.06 12.21
C ALA A 257 -13.53 -3.59 11.49
N GLY A 258 -14.57 -2.77 11.44
CA GLY A 258 -15.84 -3.12 10.81
C GLY A 258 -15.75 -3.18 9.29
N THR A 259 -16.69 -3.91 8.68
CA THR A 259 -16.82 -3.98 7.21
C THR A 259 -18.29 -3.98 6.79
N ASN A 260 -18.60 -3.26 5.73
CA ASN A 260 -19.89 -3.29 5.05
C ASN A 260 -19.89 -4.31 3.88
N ASN A 261 -18.74 -4.88 3.55
CA ASN A 261 -18.50 -5.78 2.41
C ASN A 261 -18.91 -5.15 1.07
N ASN A 262 -18.67 -3.86 0.92
CA ASN A 262 -18.95 -3.05 -0.26
C ASN A 262 -17.83 -2.02 -0.51
N ASP A 263 -18.05 -1.07 -1.41
CA ASP A 263 -17.12 -0.03 -1.83
C ASP A 263 -16.75 1.01 -0.74
N THR A 264 -17.38 0.96 0.42
CA THR A 264 -17.04 1.84 1.55
C THR A 264 -15.92 1.28 2.44
N ASP A 265 -15.47 0.03 2.21
CA ASP A 265 -14.52 -0.67 3.09
C ASP A 265 -13.07 -0.21 2.94
N SER A 266 -12.72 0.42 1.83
CA SER A 266 -11.37 0.98 1.62
C SER A 266 -11.39 2.21 0.72
N ALA A 267 -10.26 2.92 0.69
CA ALA A 267 -9.91 3.83 -0.38
C ALA A 267 -9.66 3.07 -1.69
N TRP A 268 -9.47 3.79 -2.80
CA TRP A 268 -8.97 3.25 -4.04
C TRP A 268 -7.53 2.78 -3.88
N ILE A 269 -7.23 1.57 -4.34
CA ILE A 269 -5.91 0.93 -4.22
C ILE A 269 -5.38 0.61 -5.61
N ASP A 270 -4.13 1.02 -5.88
CA ASP A 270 -3.45 0.76 -7.14
C ASP A 270 -3.30 -0.73 -7.42
N VAL A 271 -3.44 -1.10 -8.68
CA VAL A 271 -3.23 -2.48 -9.15
C VAL A 271 -1.95 -2.55 -9.97
N LEU A 272 -0.95 -3.27 -9.45
CA LEU A 272 0.29 -3.52 -10.17
C LEU A 272 0.00 -4.28 -11.47
N THR A 273 0.51 -3.79 -12.59
CA THR A 273 0.40 -4.43 -13.90
C THR A 273 1.80 -4.65 -14.48
N PRO A 274 2.03 -5.74 -15.23
CA PRO A 274 3.35 -6.04 -15.79
C PRO A 274 3.79 -5.05 -16.86
N TRP A 275 2.87 -4.27 -17.43
CA TRP A 275 3.18 -3.30 -18.47
C TRP A 275 2.14 -2.18 -18.45
N ALA A 276 2.59 -0.95 -18.16
CA ALA A 276 1.77 0.26 -18.14
C ALA A 276 2.45 1.36 -18.95
N GLY A 277 1.72 1.95 -19.89
CA GLY A 277 2.11 3.11 -20.67
C GLY A 277 0.89 3.95 -21.01
N GLU A 278 1.11 5.12 -21.61
CA GLU A 278 0.02 6.02 -21.98
C GLU A 278 -0.83 5.42 -23.10
N GLY A 279 -1.99 4.89 -22.72
CA GLY A 279 -2.94 4.27 -23.67
C GLY A 279 -2.54 2.88 -24.17
N TYR A 280 -1.48 2.27 -23.68
CA TYR A 280 -1.05 0.92 -24.05
C TYR A 280 -0.49 0.14 -22.85
N GLY A 281 -0.41 -1.19 -22.96
CA GLY A 281 0.07 -2.09 -21.93
C GLY A 281 -0.85 -3.27 -21.67
N ALA A 282 -0.70 -3.91 -20.50
CA ALA A 282 -1.54 -5.03 -20.08
C ALA A 282 -2.64 -4.54 -19.14
N ARG A 283 -3.89 -4.97 -19.39
CA ARG A 283 -5.04 -4.58 -18.55
C ARG A 283 -5.88 -5.80 -18.18
N PHE A 284 -5.74 -6.24 -16.94
CA PHE A 284 -6.47 -7.35 -16.36
C PHE A 284 -7.09 -6.90 -15.02
N LEU A 285 -8.25 -6.26 -15.08
CA LEU A 285 -8.92 -5.70 -13.92
C LEU A 285 -9.39 -6.80 -12.96
N PRO A 286 -9.09 -6.69 -11.64
CA PRO A 286 -9.67 -7.56 -10.63
C PRO A 286 -11.18 -7.40 -10.57
N ARG A 287 -11.89 -8.53 -10.34
CA ARG A 287 -13.35 -8.54 -10.23
C ARG A 287 -13.79 -8.66 -8.78
N ILE A 288 -14.97 -8.11 -8.50
CA ILE A 288 -15.59 -8.21 -7.17
C ILE A 288 -15.65 -9.67 -6.74
N GLY A 289 -15.18 -9.90 -5.52
CA GLY A 289 -15.10 -11.22 -4.91
C GLY A 289 -13.77 -11.94 -5.13
N GLU A 290 -12.88 -11.54 -6.06
CA GLU A 290 -11.55 -12.12 -6.21
C GLU A 290 -10.69 -11.84 -4.97
N ILE A 291 -9.76 -12.77 -4.67
CA ILE A 291 -8.78 -12.60 -3.61
C ILE A 291 -7.50 -12.04 -4.21
N VAL A 292 -7.10 -10.89 -3.70
CA VAL A 292 -5.87 -10.18 -4.04
C VAL A 292 -4.89 -10.21 -2.89
N VAL A 293 -3.61 -10.03 -3.20
CA VAL A 293 -2.55 -9.80 -2.22
C VAL A 293 -2.22 -8.32 -2.25
N ILE A 294 -2.37 -7.68 -1.10
CA ILE A 294 -2.01 -6.28 -0.87
C ILE A 294 -0.63 -6.27 -0.25
N ASP A 295 0.27 -5.49 -0.82
CA ASP A 295 1.54 -5.11 -0.23
C ASP A 295 1.57 -3.60 0.00
N PHE A 296 2.62 -3.09 0.62
CA PHE A 296 2.68 -1.72 1.09
C PHE A 296 4.02 -1.09 0.71
N PHE A 297 4.02 0.06 0.04
CA PHE A 297 5.25 0.76 -0.30
C PHE A 297 6.02 1.15 0.97
N ASN A 298 7.26 0.69 1.09
CA ASN A 298 8.11 0.84 2.27
C ASN A 298 7.53 0.27 3.58
N GLY A 299 6.58 -0.65 3.50
CA GLY A 299 5.86 -1.16 4.67
C GLY A 299 4.89 -0.14 5.29
N ASP A 300 4.60 0.95 4.62
CA ASP A 300 3.70 1.99 5.11
C ASP A 300 2.24 1.56 4.91
N ILE A 301 1.52 1.41 6.01
CA ILE A 301 0.12 0.97 6.01
C ILE A 301 -0.81 1.88 5.20
N ASP A 302 -0.44 3.16 5.06
CA ASP A 302 -1.19 4.16 4.31
C ASP A 302 -0.88 4.16 2.80
N ARG A 303 0.02 3.28 2.35
CA ARG A 303 0.44 3.16 0.94
C ARG A 303 0.26 1.75 0.39
N PRO A 304 -0.97 1.20 0.43
CA PRO A 304 -1.27 -0.13 -0.09
C PRO A 304 -1.26 -0.17 -1.63
N PHE A 305 -0.86 -1.31 -2.18
CA PHE A 305 -1.05 -1.64 -3.60
C PHE A 305 -1.31 -3.13 -3.80
N VAL A 306 -2.04 -3.48 -4.84
CA VAL A 306 -2.31 -4.88 -5.22
C VAL A 306 -1.10 -5.42 -5.97
N MET A 307 -0.38 -6.37 -5.38
CA MET A 307 0.76 -7.02 -6.03
C MET A 307 0.38 -8.23 -6.90
N GLY A 308 -0.79 -8.82 -6.68
CA GLY A 308 -1.23 -9.99 -7.44
C GLY A 308 -2.53 -10.60 -6.94
N ARG A 309 -2.87 -11.76 -7.50
CA ARG A 309 -4.12 -12.50 -7.22
C ARG A 309 -3.80 -13.93 -6.83
N ILE A 310 -4.67 -14.54 -6.03
CA ILE A 310 -4.55 -15.93 -5.60
C ILE A 310 -5.85 -16.67 -5.88
N HIS A 311 -5.76 -17.85 -6.48
CA HIS A 311 -6.86 -18.81 -6.52
C HIS A 311 -7.14 -19.35 -5.12
N GLU A 312 -8.39 -19.65 -4.83
CA GLU A 312 -8.84 -20.17 -3.53
C GLU A 312 -10.02 -21.13 -3.69
N ALA A 313 -10.58 -21.60 -2.57
CA ALA A 313 -11.59 -22.65 -2.57
C ALA A 313 -12.82 -22.40 -3.44
N GLN A 314 -13.21 -21.14 -3.63
CA GLN A 314 -14.37 -20.76 -4.46
C GLN A 314 -13.97 -20.33 -5.88
N ARG A 315 -12.68 -20.05 -6.13
CA ARG A 315 -12.14 -19.55 -7.40
C ARG A 315 -10.97 -20.39 -7.84
N HIS A 316 -11.32 -21.49 -8.49
CA HIS A 316 -10.36 -22.48 -8.97
C HIS A 316 -9.47 -21.92 -10.09
N PRO A 317 -8.28 -22.52 -10.31
CA PRO A 317 -7.44 -22.22 -11.44
C PRO A 317 -8.15 -22.33 -12.78
N THR A 318 -7.64 -21.58 -13.76
CA THR A 318 -8.19 -21.49 -15.12
C THR A 318 -8.47 -22.88 -15.72
N LYS A 319 -9.68 -23.07 -16.23
CA LYS A 319 -10.07 -24.24 -17.02
C LYS A 319 -10.17 -23.83 -18.48
N PHE A 320 -9.29 -24.34 -19.32
CA PHE A 320 -9.39 -24.13 -20.75
C PHE A 320 -10.52 -24.97 -21.34
N ASP A 321 -11.22 -24.42 -22.33
CA ASP A 321 -12.36 -25.08 -23.01
C ASP A 321 -13.50 -25.53 -22.06
N ASN A 322 -13.60 -24.96 -20.87
CA ASN A 322 -14.51 -25.39 -19.79
C ASN A 322 -14.31 -26.87 -19.35
N LYS A 323 -13.19 -27.48 -19.67
CA LYS A 323 -12.88 -28.88 -19.35
C LYS A 323 -11.65 -29.02 -18.46
N GLY A 324 -11.61 -30.12 -17.77
CA GLY A 324 -10.49 -30.52 -16.94
C GLY A 324 -10.28 -29.65 -15.72
N LYS A 325 -9.32 -30.00 -14.92
CA LYS A 325 -8.84 -29.27 -13.74
C LYS A 325 -7.40 -29.63 -13.45
N LEU A 326 -6.73 -28.79 -12.68
CA LEU A 326 -5.44 -29.15 -12.15
C LEU A 326 -5.59 -30.28 -11.08
N PRO A 327 -4.63 -31.20 -10.98
CA PRO A 327 -3.36 -31.24 -11.71
C PRO A 327 -3.41 -31.96 -13.09
N ASP A 328 -4.57 -32.49 -13.51
CA ASP A 328 -4.68 -33.35 -14.70
C ASP A 328 -4.32 -32.58 -15.99
N THR A 329 -4.67 -31.31 -16.07
CA THR A 329 -4.40 -30.44 -17.24
C THR A 329 -3.20 -29.49 -17.04
N LYS A 330 -2.20 -29.89 -16.24
CA LYS A 330 -1.02 -29.05 -15.92
C LYS A 330 -0.09 -28.73 -17.10
N LYS A 331 -0.27 -29.41 -18.23
CA LYS A 331 0.49 -29.14 -19.47
C LYS A 331 -0.16 -28.04 -20.33
N LEU A 332 -1.34 -27.55 -19.94
CA LEU A 332 -2.01 -26.43 -20.58
C LEU A 332 -1.65 -25.13 -19.86
N SER A 333 -1.30 -24.10 -20.62
CA SER A 333 -1.04 -22.76 -20.13
C SER A 333 -1.72 -21.69 -20.99
N GLY A 334 -1.81 -20.46 -20.51
CA GLY A 334 -2.39 -19.38 -21.28
C GLY A 334 -3.22 -18.40 -20.47
N ILE A 335 -4.05 -17.64 -21.17
CA ILE A 335 -4.93 -16.61 -20.62
C ILE A 335 -6.37 -16.92 -21.06
N ARG A 336 -7.31 -16.77 -20.13
CA ARG A 336 -8.73 -16.89 -20.40
C ARG A 336 -9.52 -15.78 -19.72
N SER A 337 -10.35 -15.11 -20.49
CA SER A 337 -11.31 -14.13 -20.00
C SER A 337 -12.64 -14.78 -19.56
N LYS A 338 -13.49 -13.99 -18.94
CA LYS A 338 -14.88 -14.35 -18.62
C LYS A 338 -15.78 -13.20 -19.03
N GLU A 339 -16.88 -13.51 -19.68
CA GLU A 339 -17.94 -12.56 -19.99
C GLU A 339 -18.51 -11.96 -18.71
N VAL A 340 -18.73 -10.64 -18.70
CA VAL A 340 -19.37 -9.95 -17.57
C VAL A 340 -20.82 -10.38 -17.51
N SER A 341 -21.27 -10.81 -16.33
CA SER A 341 -22.62 -11.32 -16.08
C SER A 341 -23.04 -12.50 -16.99
N GLY A 342 -22.09 -13.14 -17.65
CA GLY A 342 -22.33 -14.23 -18.58
C GLY A 342 -21.41 -15.44 -18.37
N SER A 343 -21.50 -16.40 -19.30
CA SER A 343 -20.69 -17.61 -19.31
C SER A 343 -19.67 -17.70 -20.45
N GLY A 344 -19.72 -16.73 -21.38
CA GLY A 344 -18.82 -16.64 -22.51
C GLY A 344 -17.37 -16.36 -22.10
N PHE A 345 -16.44 -16.65 -23.01
CA PHE A 345 -15.01 -16.43 -22.78
C PHE A 345 -14.24 -16.22 -24.08
N GLY A 346 -13.12 -15.55 -23.99
CA GLY A 346 -12.02 -15.59 -24.94
C GLY A 346 -10.81 -16.25 -24.31
N GLN A 347 -10.01 -16.99 -25.09
CA GLN A 347 -8.78 -17.61 -24.58
C GLN A 347 -7.64 -17.60 -25.59
N LEU A 348 -6.42 -17.48 -25.05
CA LEU A 348 -5.18 -17.89 -25.70
C LEU A 348 -4.64 -19.06 -24.90
N ARG A 349 -4.57 -20.25 -25.52
CA ARG A 349 -4.12 -21.47 -24.88
C ARG A 349 -2.90 -22.04 -25.58
N PHE A 350 -1.92 -22.46 -24.81
CA PHE A 350 -0.78 -23.27 -25.22
C PHE A 350 -0.94 -24.69 -24.66
N ASP A 351 -0.60 -25.69 -25.44
CA ASP A 351 -0.60 -27.10 -25.05
C ASP A 351 0.80 -27.65 -25.26
N ASP A 352 1.48 -27.95 -24.15
CA ASP A 352 2.85 -28.46 -24.13
C ASP A 352 2.88 -29.99 -23.93
N THR A 353 1.79 -30.69 -24.23
CA THR A 353 1.74 -32.13 -24.16
C THR A 353 2.65 -32.75 -25.21
N PRO A 354 3.59 -33.64 -24.85
CA PRO A 354 4.46 -34.33 -25.80
C PRO A 354 3.63 -35.01 -26.92
N GLY A 355 3.99 -34.70 -28.17
CA GLY A 355 3.27 -35.21 -29.36
C GLY A 355 1.95 -34.49 -29.67
N GLN A 356 1.52 -33.50 -28.86
CA GLN A 356 0.30 -32.72 -29.04
C GLN A 356 0.50 -31.20 -28.86
N ILE A 357 1.70 -30.71 -29.19
CA ILE A 357 2.03 -29.28 -29.11
C ILE A 357 1.06 -28.50 -30.00
N SER A 358 0.34 -27.53 -29.39
CA SER A 358 -0.60 -26.69 -30.12
C SER A 358 -0.80 -25.32 -29.47
N THR A 359 -1.26 -24.37 -30.27
CA THR A 359 -1.69 -23.05 -29.83
C THR A 359 -3.09 -22.77 -30.32
N GLN A 360 -3.94 -22.20 -29.48
CA GLN A 360 -5.33 -21.87 -29.80
C GLN A 360 -5.64 -20.42 -29.40
N LEU A 361 -6.20 -19.67 -30.34
CA LEU A 361 -6.90 -18.42 -30.05
C LEU A 361 -8.39 -18.66 -30.29
N GLN A 362 -9.23 -18.46 -29.27
CA GLN A 362 -10.65 -18.82 -29.30
C GLN A 362 -11.54 -17.74 -28.71
N SER A 363 -12.71 -17.57 -29.33
CA SER A 363 -13.90 -16.99 -28.71
C SER A 363 -14.97 -18.07 -28.56
N SER A 364 -15.63 -18.13 -27.41
CA SER A 364 -16.76 -19.06 -27.19
C SER A 364 -17.99 -18.68 -28.04
N HIS A 365 -18.07 -17.43 -28.50
CA HIS A 365 -19.14 -16.99 -29.37
C HIS A 365 -18.99 -17.65 -30.77
N GLY A 366 -20.00 -18.43 -31.17
CA GLY A 366 -19.98 -19.17 -32.43
C GLY A 366 -18.81 -20.14 -32.59
N ALA A 367 -18.23 -20.60 -31.49
CA ALA A 367 -17.05 -21.50 -31.45
C ALA A 367 -15.92 -21.08 -32.39
N SER A 368 -15.68 -19.75 -32.50
CA SER A 368 -14.71 -19.17 -33.42
C SER A 368 -13.29 -19.42 -32.94
N GLN A 369 -12.45 -20.04 -33.76
CA GLN A 369 -11.10 -20.50 -33.35
C GLN A 369 -10.07 -20.37 -34.45
N LEU A 370 -8.84 -20.03 -34.05
CA LEU A 370 -7.61 -20.32 -34.80
C LEU A 370 -6.81 -21.31 -33.99
N ASN A 371 -6.60 -22.50 -34.55
CA ASN A 371 -5.81 -23.58 -33.96
C ASN A 371 -4.57 -23.83 -34.79
N LEU A 372 -3.42 -24.01 -34.15
CA LEU A 372 -2.14 -24.22 -34.78
C LEU A 372 -1.44 -25.42 -34.13
N GLY A 373 -0.83 -26.28 -34.93
CA GLY A 373 0.05 -27.35 -34.48
C GLY A 373 -0.62 -28.76 -34.55
N LYS A 374 -0.29 -29.62 -33.60
CA LYS A 374 -0.92 -30.96 -33.48
C LYS A 374 -2.20 -30.81 -32.68
N LEU A 375 -3.32 -30.84 -33.39
CA LEU A 375 -4.63 -30.55 -32.82
C LEU A 375 -5.18 -31.76 -32.05
N SER A 376 -5.73 -31.49 -30.89
CA SER A 376 -6.40 -32.48 -30.06
C SER A 376 -7.79 -32.02 -29.65
N HIS A 377 -8.64 -32.94 -29.24
CA HIS A 377 -9.92 -32.60 -28.61
C HIS A 377 -9.71 -31.89 -27.26
N PRO A 378 -10.67 -31.06 -26.80
CA PRO A 378 -10.59 -30.39 -25.51
C PRO A 378 -10.27 -31.36 -24.37
N LYS A 379 -9.26 -31.04 -23.55
CA LYS A 379 -8.67 -31.95 -22.55
C LYS A 379 -9.37 -31.88 -21.20
N ASP A 380 -9.82 -32.97 -20.70
CA ASP A 380 -10.22 -33.18 -19.30
C ASP A 380 -9.18 -33.99 -18.50
N LYS A 381 -8.20 -34.58 -19.20
CA LYS A 381 -7.05 -35.34 -18.68
C LYS A 381 -5.77 -34.82 -19.30
N ALA A 382 -4.64 -35.46 -18.94
CA ALA A 382 -3.31 -35.10 -19.46
C ALA A 382 -3.22 -35.18 -21.00
N GLU A 383 -3.94 -36.10 -21.62
CA GLU A 383 -3.96 -36.32 -23.06
C GLU A 383 -5.40 -36.46 -23.55
N SER A 384 -5.65 -36.19 -24.83
CA SER A 384 -6.92 -36.39 -25.49
C SER A 384 -6.68 -36.95 -26.92
N GLU A 385 -7.74 -37.40 -27.56
CA GLU A 385 -7.67 -37.91 -28.92
C GLU A 385 -7.21 -36.83 -29.90
N ASP A 386 -6.39 -37.25 -30.86
CA ASP A 386 -5.92 -36.39 -31.95
C ASP A 386 -7.08 -36.02 -32.86
N ARG A 387 -7.04 -34.76 -33.34
CA ARG A 387 -8.06 -34.20 -34.25
C ARG A 387 -7.46 -33.78 -35.60
N GLY A 388 -6.16 -33.85 -35.77
CA GLY A 388 -5.41 -33.48 -36.96
C GLY A 388 -4.18 -32.65 -36.67
N GLU A 389 -3.56 -32.13 -37.72
CA GLU A 389 -2.34 -31.34 -37.61
C GLU A 389 -2.31 -30.22 -38.66
N GLY A 390 -1.57 -29.13 -38.38
CA GLY A 390 -1.46 -27.95 -39.22
C GLY A 390 -2.16 -26.75 -38.61
N PHE A 391 -2.97 -26.05 -39.40
CA PHE A 391 -3.80 -24.95 -38.88
C PHE A 391 -5.28 -25.18 -39.22
N GLU A 392 -6.14 -24.63 -38.36
CA GLU A 392 -7.58 -24.59 -38.58
C GLU A 392 -8.13 -23.24 -38.19
N LEU A 393 -8.77 -22.55 -39.13
CA LEU A 393 -9.57 -21.35 -38.89
C LEU A 393 -11.04 -21.74 -39.06
N ARG A 394 -11.83 -21.68 -37.97
CA ARG A 394 -13.24 -22.12 -37.99
C ARG A 394 -14.14 -21.20 -37.18
N THR A 395 -15.42 -21.20 -37.55
CA THR A 395 -16.52 -20.57 -36.81
C THR A 395 -17.83 -21.26 -37.19
N ASP A 396 -18.79 -21.28 -36.27
CA ASP A 396 -20.17 -21.71 -36.56
C ASP A 396 -21.02 -20.54 -37.10
N GLN A 397 -20.39 -19.35 -37.32
CA GLN A 397 -20.99 -18.14 -37.84
C GLN A 397 -20.43 -17.80 -39.24
N TRP A 398 -20.57 -16.56 -39.68
CA TRP A 398 -20.09 -16.08 -40.97
C TRP A 398 -18.56 -15.90 -40.94
N GLY A 399 -17.88 -16.37 -41.99
CA GLY A 399 -16.44 -16.15 -42.22
C GLY A 399 -16.18 -15.23 -43.43
N ALA A 400 -15.15 -14.42 -43.37
CA ALA A 400 -14.67 -13.60 -44.47
C ALA A 400 -13.13 -13.55 -44.47
N LEU A 401 -12.52 -13.82 -45.63
CA LEU A 401 -11.09 -13.58 -45.89
C LEU A 401 -10.99 -12.42 -46.88
N ARG A 402 -10.35 -11.32 -46.49
CA ARG A 402 -10.20 -10.12 -47.32
C ARG A 402 -8.78 -9.62 -47.27
N ALA A 403 -8.22 -9.32 -48.45
CA ALA A 403 -6.92 -8.69 -48.56
C ALA A 403 -6.97 -7.56 -49.58
N GLY A 404 -6.50 -6.35 -49.25
CA GLY A 404 -6.64 -5.17 -50.14
C GLY A 404 -5.76 -5.21 -51.37
N GLN A 405 -4.64 -5.98 -51.34
CA GLN A 405 -3.69 -6.07 -52.47
C GLN A 405 -3.69 -7.41 -53.17
N GLY A 406 -4.26 -8.46 -52.55
CA GLY A 406 -4.32 -9.79 -53.15
C GLY A 406 -4.35 -10.87 -52.07
N LEU A 407 -4.82 -12.06 -52.43
CA LEU A 407 -4.87 -13.24 -51.59
C LEU A 407 -4.30 -14.44 -52.33
N LEU A 408 -3.28 -15.10 -51.78
CA LEU A 408 -2.75 -16.36 -52.30
C LEU A 408 -3.29 -17.50 -51.40
N VAL A 409 -3.99 -18.44 -52.02
CA VAL A 409 -4.34 -19.73 -51.41
C VAL A 409 -3.68 -20.80 -52.25
N SER A 410 -2.81 -21.59 -51.66
CA SER A 410 -1.99 -22.54 -52.40
C SER A 410 -1.84 -23.86 -51.65
N THR A 411 -1.80 -24.98 -52.39
CA THR A 411 -1.48 -26.32 -51.87
C THR A 411 0.03 -26.62 -52.01
N HIS A 412 0.80 -25.74 -52.57
CA HIS A 412 2.27 -25.89 -52.68
C HIS A 412 2.92 -25.50 -51.35
N LYS A 413 3.58 -26.47 -50.71
CA LYS A 413 4.27 -26.23 -49.47
C LYS A 413 5.58 -25.44 -49.64
N GLN A 414 5.94 -24.65 -48.65
CA GLN A 414 7.29 -24.13 -48.45
C GLN A 414 7.90 -24.81 -47.22
N ASP A 415 9.04 -25.43 -47.34
CA ASP A 415 9.67 -26.17 -46.25
C ASP A 415 10.20 -25.25 -45.18
N ASN A 416 9.94 -25.59 -43.91
CA ASN A 416 10.38 -24.85 -42.75
C ASN A 416 9.98 -23.35 -42.71
N ALA A 417 8.84 -23.00 -43.34
CA ALA A 417 8.34 -21.63 -43.47
C ALA A 417 9.39 -20.66 -44.07
N LYS A 418 10.22 -21.15 -44.96
CA LYS A 418 11.25 -20.36 -45.69
C LYS A 418 10.71 -19.97 -47.05
N GLY A 419 11.07 -18.78 -47.51
CA GLY A 419 10.66 -18.20 -48.81
C GLY A 419 9.71 -17.03 -48.62
N ASP A 420 9.42 -16.36 -49.72
CA ASP A 420 8.54 -15.19 -49.72
C ASP A 420 7.08 -15.63 -49.50
N HIS A 421 6.34 -14.91 -48.67
CA HIS A 421 4.98 -15.30 -48.27
C HIS A 421 3.94 -15.32 -49.43
N LEU A 422 4.21 -14.64 -50.55
CA LEU A 422 3.40 -14.63 -51.76
C LEU A 422 4.06 -15.32 -52.93
N ASP A 423 5.05 -16.22 -52.72
CA ASP A 423 5.69 -17.00 -53.77
C ASP A 423 4.69 -17.94 -54.46
N ALA A 424 4.37 -17.67 -55.70
CA ALA A 424 3.46 -18.43 -56.53
C ALA A 424 4.16 -19.05 -57.76
N GLU A 425 5.50 -19.09 -57.79
CA GLU A 425 6.27 -19.52 -58.98
C GLU A 425 5.96 -20.98 -59.43
N VAL A 426 5.74 -21.88 -58.45
CA VAL A 426 5.39 -23.27 -58.78
C VAL A 426 4.00 -23.32 -59.45
N ALA A 427 3.03 -22.59 -58.92
CA ALA A 427 1.68 -22.52 -59.49
C ALA A 427 1.68 -21.87 -60.87
N LYS A 428 2.45 -20.79 -61.08
CA LYS A 428 2.63 -20.15 -62.37
C LYS A 428 3.17 -21.11 -63.43
N LYS A 429 4.27 -21.81 -63.12
CA LYS A 429 4.92 -22.79 -64.01
C LYS A 429 3.92 -23.91 -64.43
N GLN A 430 3.08 -24.35 -63.50
CA GLN A 430 2.08 -25.37 -63.78
C GLN A 430 1.01 -24.83 -64.73
N LEU A 431 0.52 -23.58 -64.51
CA LEU A 431 -0.43 -22.92 -65.40
C LEU A 431 0.14 -22.65 -66.79
N GLU A 432 1.38 -22.18 -66.89
CA GLU A 432 2.10 -21.99 -68.14
C GLU A 432 2.27 -23.30 -68.95
N GLY A 433 2.62 -24.38 -68.23
CA GLY A 433 2.68 -25.72 -68.81
C GLY A 433 1.33 -26.19 -69.32
N SER A 434 0.26 -25.98 -68.55
CA SER A 434 -1.10 -26.31 -68.99
C SER A 434 -1.54 -25.49 -70.21
N GLN A 435 -1.25 -24.19 -70.22
CA GLN A 435 -1.55 -23.30 -71.35
C GLN A 435 -0.78 -23.73 -72.61
N THR A 436 0.48 -24.08 -72.48
CA THR A 436 1.33 -24.54 -73.59
C THR A 436 0.75 -25.85 -74.17
N ASN A 437 0.41 -26.80 -73.32
CA ASN A 437 -0.27 -28.05 -73.74
C ASN A 437 -1.61 -27.81 -74.44
N SER A 438 -2.44 -26.92 -73.93
CA SER A 438 -3.73 -26.58 -74.53
C SER A 438 -3.53 -25.91 -75.92
N LYS A 439 -2.54 -25.04 -76.07
CA LYS A 439 -2.21 -24.46 -77.37
C LYS A 439 -1.75 -25.49 -78.32
N ALA A 440 -0.84 -26.41 -77.92
CA ALA A 440 -0.38 -27.50 -78.77
C ALA A 440 -1.52 -28.42 -79.24
N LEU A 441 -2.45 -28.72 -78.34
CA LEU A 441 -3.64 -29.51 -78.70
C LEU A 441 -4.56 -28.78 -79.68
N SER A 442 -4.79 -27.49 -79.50
CA SER A 442 -5.58 -26.64 -80.40
C SER A 442 -4.92 -26.59 -81.79
N ASP A 443 -3.59 -26.42 -81.85
CA ASP A 443 -2.84 -26.43 -83.12
C ASP A 443 -2.93 -27.78 -83.84
N ILE A 444 -2.84 -28.88 -83.09
CA ILE A 444 -3.02 -30.23 -83.68
C ILE A 444 -4.47 -30.38 -84.23
N ALA A 445 -5.48 -29.95 -83.47
CA ALA A 445 -6.87 -30.04 -83.91
C ALA A 445 -7.12 -29.20 -85.20
N LYS A 446 -6.58 -27.99 -85.26
CA LYS A 446 -6.65 -27.15 -86.46
C LYS A 446 -5.97 -27.80 -87.68
N ASN A 447 -4.81 -28.39 -87.47
CA ASN A 447 -4.06 -29.06 -88.54
C ASN A 447 -4.78 -30.31 -89.06
N GLN A 448 -5.55 -30.98 -88.21
CA GLN A 448 -6.34 -32.15 -88.58
C GLN A 448 -7.75 -31.79 -89.06
N LYS A 449 -8.11 -30.53 -89.11
CA LYS A 449 -9.43 -30.03 -89.52
C LYS A 449 -10.57 -30.62 -88.65
N THR A 450 -10.32 -30.86 -87.39
CA THR A 450 -11.30 -31.24 -86.40
C THR A 450 -11.77 -30.00 -85.65
N ASP A 451 -12.97 -30.05 -85.03
CA ASP A 451 -13.47 -28.94 -84.21
C ASP A 451 -12.53 -28.66 -83.03
N GLU A 452 -12.33 -27.40 -82.69
CA GLU A 452 -11.48 -26.95 -81.61
C GLU A 452 -12.04 -27.28 -80.23
#